data_92d1ad63830c27e38f38d39f585f8edd
#
_entry.id   92d1ad63830c27e38f38d39f585f8edd
#
_cell.length_a   1.000
_cell.length_b   1.000
_cell.length_c   1.000
_cell.angle_alpha   90.00
_cell.angle_beta   90.00
_cell.angle_gamma   90.00
#
_symmetry.space_group_name_H-M   'P 1'
#
loop_
_entity.id
_entity.type
_entity.pdbx_description
1 polymer ?
#
loop_
_entity_poly.entity_id
_entity_poly.type
_entity_poly.pdbx_seq_one_letter_code
_entity_poly.pdbx_strand_id
1 'polypeptide(L)'
;KLPLKIDLTSNKMYELSDKTKEYLKNYDTPVDIYILAGESEQDGNIRTVLDKYAAANKNINVTNINMTSNPTFGKKYVTDGKSLQSNSVIVDGGDKFKTYTMTELYGVNAQTGQYTSLNVENKITSALKYVSSETQQKAYLIKGHNEIAVDGAKTKLESENFEVGEVNTLTDDIPSDANMLIVAKPTADFSKEEITKLDSYLQKGGNIQVYLDVDSKNLTNLYDYLKSSWGIGVSDNL
;
A
#
# COMPACT_ATOMS: atom_id res chain seq x y z
N LYS A 1 17.67 31.83 -8.45
CA LYS A 1 18.66 30.80 -8.85
C LYS A 1 18.15 29.48 -8.29
N LEU A 2 17.58 28.63 -9.13
CA LEU A 2 17.32 27.24 -8.78
C LEU A 2 18.67 26.53 -8.61
N PRO A 3 19.00 25.96 -7.45
CA PRO A 3 20.17 25.11 -7.34
C PRO A 3 19.87 23.80 -8.08
N LEU A 4 20.45 23.66 -9.25
CA LEU A 4 20.42 22.40 -10.00
C LEU A 4 21.27 21.36 -9.22
N LYS A 5 20.65 20.62 -8.32
CA LYS A 5 21.30 19.48 -7.66
C LYS A 5 21.18 18.28 -8.59
N ILE A 6 22.29 17.94 -9.24
CA ILE A 6 22.39 16.72 -10.05
C ILE A 6 22.73 15.57 -9.09
N ASP A 7 21.92 14.53 -9.08
CA ASP A 7 22.21 13.30 -8.34
C ASP A 7 23.30 12.50 -9.07
N LEU A 8 24.50 12.49 -8.49
CA LEU A 8 25.66 11.75 -8.99
C LEU A 8 25.80 10.36 -8.34
N THR A 9 24.80 9.93 -7.54
CA THR A 9 24.82 8.57 -6.97
C THR A 9 24.61 7.54 -8.08
N SER A 10 25.29 6.41 -8.00
CA SER A 10 25.17 5.31 -8.97
C SER A 10 23.75 4.77 -9.11
N ASN A 11 22.90 4.97 -8.10
CA ASN A 11 21.53 4.45 -8.03
C ASN A 11 20.44 5.52 -8.23
N LYS A 12 20.80 6.79 -8.49
CA LYS A 12 19.84 7.91 -8.65
C LYS A 12 18.77 7.95 -7.54
N MET A 13 19.17 7.70 -6.28
CA MET A 13 18.27 7.52 -5.14
C MET A 13 17.36 8.72 -4.86
N TYR A 14 17.73 9.89 -5.35
CA TYR A 14 16.97 11.12 -5.17
C TYR A 14 16.20 11.55 -6.41
N GLU A 15 16.29 10.79 -7.51
CA GLU A 15 15.54 11.08 -8.74
C GLU A 15 14.19 10.35 -8.73
N LEU A 16 13.14 10.99 -9.27
CA LEU A 16 11.88 10.31 -9.50
C LEU A 16 12.01 9.36 -10.69
N SER A 17 11.45 8.17 -10.56
CA SER A 17 11.38 7.21 -11.67
C SER A 17 10.54 7.76 -12.83
N ASP A 18 10.76 7.25 -14.04
CA ASP A 18 9.97 7.65 -15.19
C ASP A 18 8.49 7.32 -15.04
N LYS A 19 8.16 6.22 -14.32
CA LYS A 19 6.80 5.86 -13.98
C LYS A 19 6.13 6.91 -13.08
N THR A 20 6.83 7.41 -12.08
CA THR A 20 6.32 8.48 -11.20
C THR A 20 6.17 9.79 -11.96
N LYS A 21 7.16 10.15 -12.79
CA LYS A 21 7.07 11.36 -13.64
C LYS A 21 5.88 11.30 -14.60
N GLU A 22 5.62 10.15 -15.21
CA GLU A 22 4.46 9.95 -16.07
C GLU A 22 3.14 10.07 -15.32
N TYR A 23 3.05 9.47 -14.13
CA TYR A 23 1.89 9.63 -13.26
C TYR A 23 1.64 11.10 -12.90
N LEU A 24 2.69 11.84 -12.52
CA LEU A 24 2.59 13.24 -12.12
C LEU A 24 2.16 14.17 -13.26
N LYS A 25 2.43 13.85 -14.52
CA LYS A 25 1.96 14.66 -15.67
C LYS A 25 0.43 14.79 -15.73
N ASN A 26 -0.28 13.74 -15.32
CA ASN A 26 -1.73 13.66 -15.38
C ASN A 26 -2.39 13.83 -14.00
N TYR A 27 -1.61 14.18 -12.97
CA TYR A 27 -2.11 14.36 -11.61
C TYR A 27 -2.78 15.73 -11.48
N ASP A 28 -4.05 15.78 -11.13
CA ASP A 28 -4.87 16.99 -11.13
C ASP A 28 -5.44 17.39 -9.75
N THR A 29 -5.27 16.52 -8.74
CA THR A 29 -5.80 16.75 -7.39
C THR A 29 -4.87 17.67 -6.59
N PRO A 30 -5.35 18.76 -5.97
CA PRO A 30 -4.56 19.56 -5.06
C PRO A 30 -4.16 18.77 -3.82
N VAL A 31 -2.88 18.80 -3.46
CA VAL A 31 -2.34 18.11 -2.28
C VAL A 31 -1.29 18.95 -1.58
N ASP A 32 -1.42 19.02 -0.27
CA ASP A 32 -0.41 19.60 0.62
C ASP A 32 0.44 18.49 1.25
N ILE A 33 1.75 18.61 1.14
CA ILE A 33 2.72 17.73 1.80
C ILE A 33 3.42 18.52 2.89
N TYR A 34 3.25 18.07 4.13
CA TYR A 34 3.87 18.72 5.28
C TYR A 34 5.04 17.90 5.80
N ILE A 35 6.19 18.56 6.02
CA ILE A 35 7.34 18.00 6.74
C ILE A 35 7.29 18.53 8.16
N LEU A 36 7.16 17.68 9.17
CA LEU A 36 7.06 18.07 10.57
C LEU A 36 8.44 18.41 11.16
N ALA A 37 9.09 19.43 10.62
CA ALA A 37 10.37 19.95 11.08
C ALA A 37 10.51 21.41 10.70
N GLY A 38 11.29 22.17 11.49
CA GLY A 38 11.78 23.48 11.06
C GLY A 38 12.68 23.33 9.82
N GLU A 39 12.83 24.39 9.02
CA GLU A 39 13.64 24.34 7.78
C GLU A 39 15.11 23.94 8.04
N SER A 40 15.67 24.33 9.19
CA SER A 40 17.04 23.98 9.58
C SER A 40 17.18 22.56 10.17
N GLU A 41 16.07 21.91 10.50
CA GLU A 41 16.02 20.62 11.21
C GLU A 41 15.51 19.49 10.31
N GLN A 42 15.02 19.84 9.10
CA GLN A 42 14.47 18.88 8.17
C GLN A 42 15.52 17.92 7.62
N ASP A 43 15.12 16.68 7.36
CA ASP A 43 15.94 15.71 6.64
C ASP A 43 16.13 16.16 5.19
N GLY A 44 17.39 16.38 4.80
CA GLY A 44 17.74 16.90 3.48
C GLY A 44 17.44 15.94 2.33
N ASN A 45 17.43 14.64 2.57
CA ASN A 45 17.14 13.64 1.55
C ASN A 45 15.63 13.58 1.26
N ILE A 46 14.83 13.53 2.33
CA ILE A 46 13.36 13.60 2.22
C ILE A 46 12.97 14.88 1.50
N ARG A 47 13.50 16.02 1.94
CA ARG A 47 13.21 17.32 1.31
C ARG A 47 13.57 17.34 -0.17
N THR A 48 14.75 16.82 -0.53
CA THR A 48 15.21 16.79 -1.93
C THR A 48 14.25 16.02 -2.83
N VAL A 49 13.72 14.88 -2.38
CA VAL A 49 12.75 14.11 -3.17
C VAL A 49 11.41 14.84 -3.24
N LEU A 50 10.91 15.38 -2.14
CA LEU A 50 9.62 16.10 -2.11
C LEU A 50 9.64 17.36 -2.99
N ASP A 51 10.75 18.11 -3.03
CA ASP A 51 10.91 19.26 -3.91
C ASP A 51 10.76 18.86 -5.40
N LYS A 52 11.15 17.64 -5.78
CA LYS A 52 10.95 17.13 -7.14
C LYS A 52 9.50 16.84 -7.47
N TYR A 53 8.70 16.41 -6.50
CA TYR A 53 7.24 16.29 -6.68
C TYR A 53 6.61 17.66 -6.91
N ALA A 54 6.92 18.65 -6.08
CA ALA A 54 6.42 20.01 -6.24
C ALA A 54 6.86 20.65 -7.57
N ALA A 55 8.10 20.38 -8.00
CA ALA A 55 8.60 20.87 -9.29
C ALA A 55 7.95 20.16 -10.49
N ALA A 56 7.57 18.89 -10.35
CA ALA A 56 6.94 18.10 -11.40
C ALA A 56 5.45 18.39 -11.60
N ASN A 57 4.75 18.85 -10.55
CA ASN A 57 3.32 19.15 -10.65
C ASN A 57 2.91 20.30 -9.72
N LYS A 58 2.26 21.32 -10.29
CA LYS A 58 1.82 22.55 -9.60
C LYS A 58 0.72 22.32 -8.52
N ASN A 59 0.02 21.20 -8.58
CA ASN A 59 -1.02 20.84 -7.60
C ASN A 59 -0.43 20.24 -6.32
N ILE A 60 0.89 20.04 -6.27
CA ILE A 60 1.58 19.49 -5.10
C ILE A 60 2.36 20.61 -4.43
N ASN A 61 1.99 20.92 -3.19
CA ASN A 61 2.65 21.93 -2.36
C ASN A 61 3.43 21.24 -1.23
N VAL A 62 4.67 21.69 -0.97
CA VAL A 62 5.51 21.15 0.12
C VAL A 62 5.87 22.22 1.11
N THR A 63 5.44 22.05 2.37
CA THR A 63 5.60 23.03 3.44
C THR A 63 6.21 22.41 4.70
N ASN A 64 7.11 23.13 5.34
CA ASN A 64 7.65 22.77 6.66
C ASN A 64 6.72 23.25 7.76
N ILE A 65 6.47 22.41 8.75
CA ILE A 65 5.72 22.73 9.96
C ILE A 65 6.60 22.53 11.19
N ASN A 66 7.01 23.60 11.81
CA ASN A 66 7.72 23.52 13.09
C ASN A 66 6.71 23.21 14.20
N MET A 67 6.82 22.01 14.77
CA MET A 67 5.90 21.50 15.79
C MET A 67 6.02 22.25 17.13
N THR A 68 7.16 22.88 17.41
CA THR A 68 7.32 23.73 18.59
C THR A 68 6.46 25.01 18.52
N SER A 69 6.39 25.59 17.31
CA SER A 69 5.55 26.78 17.07
C SER A 69 4.09 26.42 16.77
N ASN A 70 3.81 25.20 16.35
CA ASN A 70 2.49 24.70 15.96
C ASN A 70 2.12 23.38 16.66
N PRO A 71 2.05 23.33 18.00
CA PRO A 71 1.95 22.05 18.73
C PRO A 71 0.63 21.31 18.52
N THR A 72 -0.38 21.97 17.98
CA THR A 72 -1.70 21.39 17.71
C THR A 72 -1.87 20.92 16.28
N PHE A 73 -0.97 21.31 15.35
CA PHE A 73 -1.10 21.00 13.92
C PHE A 73 -1.27 19.52 13.63
N GLY A 74 -0.43 18.69 14.27
CA GLY A 74 -0.44 17.26 14.04
C GLY A 74 -1.67 16.50 14.57
N LYS A 75 -2.48 17.12 15.43
CA LYS A 75 -3.57 16.42 16.15
C LYS A 75 -4.60 15.79 15.20
N LYS A 76 -4.93 16.44 14.10
CA LYS A 76 -5.90 15.92 13.11
C LYS A 76 -5.35 14.75 12.28
N TYR A 77 -4.04 14.54 12.29
CA TYR A 77 -3.37 13.53 11.46
C TYR A 77 -2.90 12.30 12.26
N VAL A 78 -3.22 12.25 13.54
CA VAL A 78 -2.92 11.08 14.37
C VAL A 78 -4.05 10.07 14.19
N THR A 79 -3.74 8.94 13.56
CA THR A 79 -4.63 7.77 13.42
C THR A 79 -3.94 6.53 13.97
N ASP A 80 -4.70 5.61 14.53
CA ASP A 80 -4.24 4.27 14.92
C ASP A 80 -3.04 4.24 15.90
N GLY A 81 -2.98 5.19 16.84
CA GLY A 81 -1.93 5.21 17.85
C GLY A 81 -0.53 5.60 17.34
N LYS A 82 -0.39 5.99 16.07
CA LYS A 82 0.88 6.50 15.53
C LYS A 82 1.18 7.87 16.12
N SER A 83 2.32 8.02 16.77
CA SER A 83 2.82 9.33 17.19
C SER A 83 3.58 10.00 16.03
N LEU A 84 3.23 11.25 15.73
CA LEU A 84 4.00 12.07 14.80
C LEU A 84 5.29 12.54 15.48
N GLN A 85 6.41 12.34 14.82
CA GLN A 85 7.74 12.70 15.29
C GLN A 85 8.34 13.78 14.39
N SER A 86 9.48 14.35 14.80
CA SER A 86 10.26 15.21 13.91
C SER A 86 10.59 14.49 12.61
N ASN A 87 10.49 15.21 11.49
CA ASN A 87 10.64 14.68 10.12
C ASN A 87 9.59 13.64 9.68
N SER A 88 8.49 13.48 10.42
CA SER A 88 7.32 12.80 9.85
C SER A 88 6.78 13.61 8.68
N VAL A 89 6.27 12.91 7.66
CA VAL A 89 5.67 13.52 6.47
C VAL A 89 4.19 13.22 6.44
N ILE A 90 3.38 14.23 6.16
CA ILE A 90 1.93 14.15 5.99
C ILE A 90 1.62 14.49 4.54
N VAL A 91 0.84 13.66 3.86
CA VAL A 91 0.27 13.92 2.53
C VAL A 91 -1.22 14.14 2.74
N ASP A 92 -1.70 15.36 2.54
CA ASP A 92 -3.07 15.79 2.82
C ASP A 92 -3.79 16.20 1.52
N GLY A 93 -4.81 15.44 1.12
CA GLY A 93 -5.70 15.73 0.00
C GLY A 93 -7.01 16.39 0.42
N GLY A 94 -7.11 16.87 1.67
CA GLY A 94 -8.33 17.45 2.24
C GLY A 94 -9.15 16.43 3.00
N ASP A 95 -9.91 15.59 2.30
CA ASP A 95 -10.79 14.57 2.91
C ASP A 95 -10.00 13.33 3.39
N LYS A 96 -8.91 13.03 2.72
CA LYS A 96 -8.04 11.88 3.01
C LYS A 96 -6.61 12.33 3.21
N PHE A 97 -5.90 11.67 4.12
CA PHE A 97 -4.48 11.91 4.35
C PHE A 97 -3.73 10.61 4.66
N LYS A 98 -2.42 10.65 4.48
CA LYS A 98 -1.48 9.61 4.93
C LYS A 98 -0.35 10.25 5.72
N THR A 99 0.11 9.54 6.75
CA THR A 99 1.25 9.96 7.57
C THR A 99 2.36 8.92 7.51
N TYR A 100 3.59 9.38 7.46
CA TYR A 100 4.77 8.52 7.44
C TYR A 100 5.80 9.03 8.44
N THR A 101 6.30 8.13 9.27
CA THR A 101 7.46 8.37 10.13
C THR A 101 8.75 8.24 9.33
N MET A 102 9.88 8.69 9.88
CA MET A 102 11.20 8.50 9.23
C MET A 102 11.51 7.01 8.98
N THR A 103 11.16 6.11 9.88
CA THR A 103 11.39 4.67 9.72
C THR A 103 10.59 4.04 8.59
N GLU A 104 9.44 4.64 8.22
CA GLU A 104 8.64 4.21 7.06
C GLU A 104 9.17 4.81 5.75
N LEU A 105 9.77 6.01 5.80
CA LEU A 105 10.37 6.68 4.65
C LEU A 105 11.77 6.17 4.32
N TYR A 106 12.43 5.54 5.28
CA TYR A 106 13.68 4.83 5.09
C TYR A 106 13.49 3.33 5.30
N GLY A 107 14.22 2.51 4.54
CA GLY A 107 14.41 1.11 4.90
C GLY A 107 15.38 1.02 6.06
N VAL A 108 15.04 0.24 7.08
CA VAL A 108 15.87 0.07 8.27
C VAL A 108 16.31 -1.39 8.36
N ASN A 109 17.61 -1.62 8.56
CA ASN A 109 18.12 -2.94 8.89
C ASN A 109 17.71 -3.29 10.33
N ALA A 110 16.90 -4.33 10.51
CA ALA A 110 16.35 -4.71 11.81
C ALA A 110 17.41 -5.12 12.84
N GLN A 111 18.61 -5.55 12.40
CA GLN A 111 19.70 -6.00 13.30
C GLN A 111 20.60 -4.84 13.73
N THR A 112 20.82 -3.87 12.85
CA THR A 112 21.78 -2.78 13.10
C THR A 112 21.11 -1.43 13.36
N GLY A 113 19.81 -1.29 13.06
CA GLY A 113 19.09 -0.01 13.13
C GLY A 113 19.51 1.01 12.06
N GLN A 114 20.39 0.63 11.13
CA GLN A 114 20.90 1.55 10.11
C GLN A 114 19.92 1.70 8.96
N TYR A 115 19.83 2.91 8.41
CA TYR A 115 19.08 3.20 7.19
C TYR A 115 19.78 2.56 5.98
N THR A 116 19.04 1.77 5.21
CA THR A 116 19.57 0.98 4.07
C THR A 116 19.04 1.44 2.72
N SER A 117 17.90 2.10 2.69
CA SER A 117 17.25 2.58 1.47
C SER A 117 16.40 3.82 1.74
N LEU A 118 16.12 4.58 0.70
CA LEU A 118 15.20 5.71 0.72
C LEU A 118 13.91 5.32 0.00
N ASN A 119 12.81 5.20 0.74
CA ASN A 119 11.50 4.75 0.24
C ASN A 119 10.52 5.90 -0.02
N VAL A 120 10.99 7.16 0.02
CA VAL A 120 10.15 8.37 -0.06
C VAL A 120 9.32 8.35 -1.35
N GLU A 121 9.91 8.05 -2.50
CA GLU A 121 9.18 8.03 -3.77
C GLU A 121 8.00 7.06 -3.75
N ASN A 122 8.24 5.81 -3.33
CA ASN A 122 7.18 4.81 -3.27
C ASN A 122 6.05 5.21 -2.33
N LYS A 123 6.39 5.71 -1.13
CA LYS A 123 5.41 6.11 -0.12
C LYS A 123 4.60 7.33 -0.56
N ILE A 124 5.25 8.35 -1.10
CA ILE A 124 4.56 9.57 -1.55
C ILE A 124 3.70 9.29 -2.78
N THR A 125 4.20 8.54 -3.78
CA THR A 125 3.37 8.17 -4.94
C THR A 125 2.15 7.34 -4.54
N SER A 126 2.31 6.40 -3.60
CA SER A 126 1.19 5.63 -3.04
C SER A 126 0.19 6.52 -2.30
N ALA A 127 0.69 7.49 -1.49
CA ALA A 127 -0.16 8.44 -0.79
C ALA A 127 -0.93 9.35 -1.75
N LEU A 128 -0.29 9.87 -2.80
CA LEU A 128 -0.95 10.68 -3.82
C LEU A 128 -2.11 9.93 -4.48
N LYS A 129 -1.89 8.66 -4.84
CA LYS A 129 -2.96 7.79 -5.39
C LYS A 129 -4.11 7.60 -4.41
N TYR A 130 -3.80 7.43 -3.12
CA TYR A 130 -4.80 7.24 -2.08
C TYR A 130 -5.65 8.49 -1.86
N VAL A 131 -5.01 9.66 -1.72
CA VAL A 131 -5.73 10.90 -1.41
C VAL A 131 -6.53 11.44 -2.59
N SER A 132 -6.15 11.09 -3.84
CA SER A 132 -6.87 11.46 -5.06
C SER A 132 -7.92 10.45 -5.50
N SER A 133 -7.97 9.27 -4.88
CA SER A 133 -8.94 8.23 -5.27
C SER A 133 -10.32 8.52 -4.68
N GLU A 134 -11.36 8.52 -5.50
CA GLU A 134 -12.75 8.63 -5.04
C GLU A 134 -13.20 7.36 -4.30
N THR A 135 -12.69 6.20 -4.71
CA THR A 135 -13.05 4.91 -4.14
C THR A 135 -11.85 4.25 -3.48
N GLN A 136 -12.08 3.64 -2.32
CA GLN A 136 -11.07 2.84 -1.65
C GLN A 136 -11.10 1.41 -2.18
N GLN A 137 -9.93 0.88 -2.54
CA GLN A 137 -9.80 -0.51 -2.95
C GLN A 137 -9.99 -1.42 -1.73
N LYS A 138 -10.82 -2.46 -1.87
CA LYS A 138 -11.09 -3.41 -0.80
C LYS A 138 -10.59 -4.80 -1.15
N ALA A 139 -9.82 -5.39 -0.24
CA ALA A 139 -9.38 -6.78 -0.31
C ALA A 139 -10.04 -7.57 0.80
N TYR A 140 -10.55 -8.77 0.50
CA TYR A 140 -11.15 -9.64 1.49
C TYR A 140 -10.35 -10.94 1.62
N LEU A 141 -9.94 -11.24 2.84
CA LEU A 141 -9.37 -12.53 3.21
C LEU A 141 -10.51 -13.55 3.31
N ILE A 142 -10.46 -14.60 2.51
CA ILE A 142 -11.41 -15.70 2.62
C ILE A 142 -11.13 -16.48 3.90
N LYS A 143 -12.18 -16.87 4.60
CA LYS A 143 -12.15 -17.63 5.85
C LYS A 143 -13.09 -18.82 5.75
N GLY A 144 -12.85 -19.81 6.61
CA GLY A 144 -13.68 -21.01 6.72
C GLY A 144 -12.99 -22.32 6.30
N HIS A 145 -11.75 -22.24 5.77
CA HIS A 145 -11.02 -23.39 5.25
C HIS A 145 -9.74 -23.67 6.03
N ASN A 146 -9.72 -23.31 7.32
CA ASN A 146 -8.57 -23.45 8.24
C ASN A 146 -7.32 -22.72 7.70
N GLU A 147 -7.52 -21.55 7.13
CA GLU A 147 -6.45 -20.72 6.60
C GLU A 147 -5.45 -20.31 7.66
N ILE A 148 -4.18 -20.30 7.30
CA ILE A 148 -3.13 -19.80 8.18
C ILE A 148 -3.21 -18.26 8.23
N ALA A 149 -3.04 -17.71 9.42
CA ALA A 149 -3.00 -16.26 9.60
C ALA A 149 -1.90 -15.62 8.70
N VAL A 150 -2.30 -14.59 7.96
CA VAL A 150 -1.41 -13.87 7.03
C VAL A 150 -1.28 -12.40 7.45
N ASP A 151 -0.99 -12.17 8.73
CA ASP A 151 -0.91 -10.82 9.31
C ASP A 151 0.03 -9.90 8.51
N GLY A 152 1.15 -10.43 8.03
CA GLY A 152 2.06 -9.68 7.15
C GLY A 152 1.43 -9.27 5.83
N ALA A 153 0.54 -10.08 5.25
CA ALA A 153 -0.16 -9.75 4.00
C ALA A 153 -1.19 -8.65 4.24
N LYS A 154 -1.94 -8.70 5.34
CA LYS A 154 -2.89 -7.65 5.74
C LYS A 154 -2.16 -6.31 5.86
N THR A 155 -1.13 -6.26 6.71
CA THR A 155 -0.32 -5.04 6.91
C THR A 155 0.24 -4.51 5.59
N LYS A 156 0.70 -5.40 4.70
CA LYS A 156 1.22 -5.00 3.39
C LYS A 156 0.13 -4.39 2.51
N LEU A 157 -1.06 -4.99 2.44
CA LEU A 157 -2.19 -4.47 1.68
C LEU A 157 -2.65 -3.11 2.22
N GLU A 158 -2.77 -2.96 3.53
CA GLU A 158 -3.11 -1.69 4.18
C GLU A 158 -2.06 -0.61 3.87
N SER A 159 -0.77 -1.00 3.81
CA SER A 159 0.30 -0.08 3.40
C SER A 159 0.23 0.32 1.92
N GLU A 160 -0.41 -0.49 1.08
CA GLU A 160 -0.70 -0.22 -0.33
C GLU A 160 -2.10 0.39 -0.54
N ASN A 161 -2.71 0.88 0.55
CA ASN A 161 -4.00 1.58 0.56
C ASN A 161 -5.25 0.72 0.30
N PHE A 162 -5.17 -0.60 0.51
CA PHE A 162 -6.36 -1.42 0.57
C PHE A 162 -7.02 -1.32 1.94
N GLU A 163 -8.34 -1.28 1.97
CA GLU A 163 -9.13 -1.67 3.13
C GLU A 163 -9.20 -3.18 3.15
N VAL A 164 -8.84 -3.81 4.28
CA VAL A 164 -8.78 -5.27 4.36
C VAL A 164 -9.86 -5.78 5.28
N GLY A 165 -10.82 -6.48 4.69
CA GLY A 165 -11.89 -7.22 5.39
C GLY A 165 -11.66 -8.72 5.39
N GLU A 166 -12.59 -9.43 6.01
CA GLU A 166 -12.67 -10.89 5.99
C GLU A 166 -14.08 -11.31 5.52
N VAL A 167 -14.18 -12.43 4.84
CA VAL A 167 -15.44 -13.03 4.39
C VAL A 167 -15.39 -14.54 4.58
N ASN A 168 -16.37 -15.10 5.25
CA ASN A 168 -16.54 -16.55 5.35
C ASN A 168 -17.48 -17.02 4.24
N THR A 169 -16.91 -17.56 3.16
CA THR A 169 -17.68 -17.97 1.99
C THR A 169 -18.60 -19.16 2.19
N LEU A 170 -18.40 -19.92 3.30
CA LEU A 170 -19.34 -20.96 3.72
C LEU A 170 -20.72 -20.40 4.12
N THR A 171 -20.72 -19.24 4.78
CA THR A 171 -21.93 -18.64 5.35
C THR A 171 -22.39 -17.39 4.61
N ASP A 172 -21.45 -16.66 4.00
CA ASP A 172 -21.69 -15.34 3.44
C ASP A 172 -21.46 -15.30 1.93
N ASP A 173 -22.07 -14.33 1.29
CA ASP A 173 -21.76 -13.99 -0.09
C ASP A 173 -20.51 -13.12 -0.17
N ILE A 174 -19.82 -13.17 -1.31
CA ILE A 174 -18.69 -12.29 -1.57
C ILE A 174 -19.21 -10.84 -1.64
N PRO A 175 -18.64 -9.91 -0.84
CA PRO A 175 -19.05 -8.52 -0.85
C PRO A 175 -18.98 -7.91 -2.25
N SER A 176 -20.02 -7.17 -2.64
CA SER A 176 -20.10 -6.59 -3.98
C SER A 176 -19.07 -5.50 -4.26
N ASP A 177 -18.45 -4.96 -3.20
CA ASP A 177 -17.38 -3.96 -3.23
C ASP A 177 -15.97 -4.58 -3.15
N ALA A 178 -15.86 -5.92 -3.18
CA ALA A 178 -14.58 -6.60 -3.21
C ALA A 178 -13.85 -6.33 -4.54
N ASN A 179 -12.66 -5.71 -4.46
CA ASN A 179 -11.77 -5.55 -5.60
C ASN A 179 -10.78 -6.70 -5.73
N MET A 180 -10.49 -7.38 -4.62
CA MET A 180 -9.60 -8.52 -4.56
C MET A 180 -10.00 -9.50 -3.46
N LEU A 181 -9.93 -10.80 -3.76
CA LEU A 181 -10.05 -11.87 -2.79
C LEU A 181 -8.67 -12.50 -2.55
N ILE A 182 -8.44 -12.96 -1.32
CA ILE A 182 -7.20 -13.63 -0.96
C ILE A 182 -7.55 -14.95 -0.27
N VAL A 183 -7.10 -16.03 -0.87
CA VAL A 183 -7.12 -17.39 -0.30
C VAL A 183 -5.73 -17.68 0.25
N ALA A 184 -5.64 -17.84 1.55
CA ALA A 184 -4.34 -17.93 2.24
C ALA A 184 -4.12 -19.30 2.86
N LYS A 185 -3.44 -20.18 2.14
CA LYS A 185 -3.00 -21.50 2.60
C LYS A 185 -4.16 -22.31 3.24
N PRO A 186 -5.25 -22.55 2.51
CA PRO A 186 -6.36 -23.34 2.99
C PRO A 186 -5.92 -24.79 3.22
N THR A 187 -6.43 -25.44 4.26
CA THR A 187 -6.24 -26.88 4.55
C THR A 187 -7.53 -27.68 4.50
N ALA A 188 -8.68 -27.00 4.34
CA ALA A 188 -9.97 -27.61 4.05
C ALA A 188 -10.45 -27.14 2.67
N ASP A 189 -11.10 -28.06 1.92
CA ASP A 189 -11.55 -27.79 0.56
C ASP A 189 -12.78 -26.87 0.53
N PHE A 190 -12.97 -26.21 -0.58
CA PHE A 190 -14.14 -25.40 -0.89
C PHE A 190 -15.32 -26.28 -1.32
N SER A 191 -16.51 -25.95 -0.89
CA SER A 191 -17.73 -26.59 -1.40
C SER A 191 -17.99 -26.16 -2.86
N LYS A 192 -18.85 -26.89 -3.56
CA LYS A 192 -19.23 -26.53 -4.93
C LYS A 192 -19.98 -25.20 -5.01
N GLU A 193 -20.74 -24.89 -3.97
CA GLU A 193 -21.45 -23.63 -3.83
C GLU A 193 -20.48 -22.45 -3.71
N GLU A 194 -19.41 -22.63 -2.96
CA GLU A 194 -18.35 -21.61 -2.81
C GLU A 194 -17.57 -21.42 -4.11
N ILE A 195 -17.23 -22.52 -4.80
CA ILE A 195 -16.63 -22.44 -6.13
C ILE A 195 -17.54 -21.65 -7.10
N THR A 196 -18.87 -21.85 -7.03
CA THR A 196 -19.80 -21.06 -7.83
C THR A 196 -19.79 -19.58 -7.48
N LYS A 197 -19.67 -19.23 -6.20
CA LYS A 197 -19.52 -17.83 -5.75
C LYS A 197 -18.22 -17.21 -6.28
N LEU A 198 -17.11 -17.95 -6.16
CA LEU A 198 -15.79 -17.51 -6.68
C LEU A 198 -15.83 -17.31 -8.19
N ASP A 199 -16.38 -18.27 -8.95
CA ASP A 199 -16.52 -18.18 -10.39
C ASP A 199 -17.34 -16.95 -10.78
N SER A 200 -18.50 -16.77 -10.16
CA SER A 200 -19.38 -15.61 -10.42
C SER A 200 -18.68 -14.27 -10.15
N TYR A 201 -17.82 -14.20 -9.12
CA TYR A 201 -17.03 -13.03 -8.81
C TYR A 201 -15.96 -12.77 -9.87
N LEU A 202 -15.23 -13.80 -10.29
CA LEU A 202 -14.16 -13.70 -11.28
C LEU A 202 -14.70 -13.38 -12.68
N GLN A 203 -15.84 -13.96 -13.08
CA GLN A 203 -16.52 -13.66 -14.36
C GLN A 203 -16.98 -12.19 -14.46
N LYS A 204 -17.21 -11.52 -13.32
CA LYS A 204 -17.52 -10.09 -13.27
C LYS A 204 -16.27 -9.19 -13.28
N GLY A 205 -15.08 -9.76 -13.47
CA GLY A 205 -13.80 -9.04 -13.50
C GLY A 205 -13.15 -8.87 -12.13
N GLY A 206 -13.55 -9.65 -11.13
CA GLY A 206 -12.89 -9.70 -9.82
C GLY A 206 -11.46 -10.24 -9.90
N ASN A 207 -10.65 -9.97 -8.90
CA ASN A 207 -9.27 -10.46 -8.80
C ASN A 207 -9.14 -11.40 -7.61
N ILE A 208 -8.37 -12.48 -7.78
CA ILE A 208 -8.07 -13.43 -6.71
C ILE A 208 -6.58 -13.71 -6.62
N GLN A 209 -6.09 -13.79 -5.40
CA GLN A 209 -4.75 -14.30 -5.10
C GLN A 209 -4.91 -15.58 -4.28
N VAL A 210 -4.29 -16.65 -4.75
CA VAL A 210 -4.31 -17.96 -4.07
C VAL A 210 -2.89 -18.30 -3.64
N TYR A 211 -2.69 -18.41 -2.36
CA TYR A 211 -1.45 -18.88 -1.76
C TYR A 211 -1.66 -20.31 -1.28
N LEU A 212 -0.86 -21.22 -1.79
CA LEU A 212 -0.87 -22.65 -1.40
C LEU A 212 0.41 -22.95 -0.62
N ASP A 213 0.33 -23.95 0.24
CA ASP A 213 1.43 -24.48 1.02
C ASP A 213 1.47 -26.00 0.95
N VAL A 214 2.51 -26.63 1.48
CA VAL A 214 2.66 -28.08 1.58
C VAL A 214 1.48 -28.76 2.30
N ASP A 215 0.77 -28.03 3.16
CA ASP A 215 -0.42 -28.51 3.88
C ASP A 215 -1.73 -28.23 3.13
N SER A 216 -1.69 -27.48 2.00
CA SER A 216 -2.85 -27.24 1.13
C SER A 216 -3.13 -28.47 0.26
N LYS A 217 -3.42 -29.62 0.89
CA LYS A 217 -3.65 -30.91 0.24
C LYS A 217 -5.14 -31.22 0.20
N ASN A 218 -5.52 -32.09 -0.76
CA ASN A 218 -6.90 -32.59 -0.89
C ASN A 218 -7.94 -31.49 -1.13
N LEU A 219 -7.56 -30.39 -1.79
CA LEU A 219 -8.46 -29.31 -2.19
C LEU A 219 -9.07 -29.61 -3.57
N THR A 220 -9.75 -30.74 -3.68
CA THR A 220 -10.22 -31.32 -4.96
C THR A 220 -11.09 -30.33 -5.74
N ASN A 221 -12.09 -29.73 -5.11
CA ASN A 221 -13.00 -28.81 -5.79
C ASN A 221 -12.27 -27.54 -6.24
N LEU A 222 -11.39 -26.98 -5.40
CA LEU A 222 -10.59 -25.80 -5.77
C LEU A 222 -9.63 -26.13 -6.92
N TYR A 223 -8.92 -27.25 -6.85
CA TYR A 223 -7.94 -27.64 -7.88
C TYR A 223 -8.60 -27.99 -9.21
N ASP A 224 -9.72 -28.71 -9.18
CA ASP A 224 -10.49 -29.01 -10.38
C ASP A 224 -11.03 -27.73 -11.03
N TYR A 225 -11.48 -26.78 -10.25
CA TYR A 225 -11.89 -25.46 -10.73
C TYR A 225 -10.75 -24.68 -11.37
N LEU A 226 -9.60 -24.57 -10.70
CA LEU A 226 -8.43 -23.88 -11.24
C LEU A 226 -7.97 -24.52 -12.56
N LYS A 227 -7.99 -25.86 -12.64
CA LYS A 227 -7.59 -26.59 -13.82
C LYS A 227 -8.59 -26.44 -14.97
N SER A 228 -9.87 -26.63 -14.71
CA SER A 228 -10.90 -26.66 -15.74
C SER A 228 -11.23 -25.28 -16.29
N SER A 229 -11.31 -24.28 -15.43
CA SER A 229 -11.74 -22.92 -15.80
C SER A 229 -10.58 -21.99 -16.18
N TRP A 230 -9.39 -22.23 -15.61
CA TRP A 230 -8.24 -21.32 -15.77
C TRP A 230 -6.98 -21.98 -16.34
N GLY A 231 -7.00 -23.30 -16.56
CA GLY A 231 -5.85 -24.05 -17.07
C GLY A 231 -4.67 -24.15 -16.10
N ILE A 232 -4.90 -23.88 -14.81
CA ILE A 232 -3.87 -23.88 -13.76
C ILE A 232 -3.85 -25.25 -13.09
N GLY A 233 -2.79 -26.03 -13.32
CA GLY A 233 -2.58 -27.31 -12.65
C GLY A 233 -1.75 -27.13 -11.38
N VAL A 234 -2.18 -27.77 -10.29
CA VAL A 234 -1.40 -27.89 -9.05
C VAL A 234 -0.84 -29.30 -8.98
N SER A 235 0.45 -29.46 -8.74
CA SER A 235 1.11 -30.77 -8.61
C SER A 235 1.63 -30.98 -7.19
N ASP A 236 1.65 -32.23 -6.74
CA ASP A 236 2.18 -32.61 -5.41
C ASP A 236 3.72 -32.59 -5.34
N ASN A 237 4.38 -32.21 -6.43
CA ASN A 237 5.84 -32.13 -6.51
C ASN A 237 6.28 -30.73 -6.05
N LEU A 238 6.69 -30.65 -4.80
CA LEU A 238 7.45 -29.54 -4.23
C LEU A 238 8.92 -29.93 -4.14
#